data_ac01341fa9ccbd7d0d3fe9b5ece77b1d
#
_entry.id   ac01341fa9ccbd7d0d3fe9b5ece77b1d
#
_cell.length_a   1.000
_cell.length_b   1.000
_cell.length_c   1.000
_cell.angle_alpha   90.00
_cell.angle_beta   90.00
_cell.angle_gamma   90.00
#
_symmetry.space_group_name_H-M   'P 1'
#
loop_
_entity.id
_entity.type
_entity.pdbx_description
1 polymer ?
#
loop_
_entity_poly.entity_id
_entity_poly.type
_entity_poly.pdbx_seq_one_letter_code
_entity_poly.pdbx_strand_id
1 'polypeptide(L)'
;AEALAMCRDRKRNKAYVSACAGPGVIETMKTYCFGSGMELALIPEKDGRTDLSAVSLGADAACVYIAQPNYYGNIEDARAIGEAAHAAGAKFIMGCNPIALAVMETPAACGADIAVGEAQPLGLDVAFGGPYLGYMAATKAMFRKLPGRIVGQTHDTEGNTGYVLTLTAREQHIRREKASSNICSNQALCAFTAGVYMTAMGADGLRQAAAL
;
A
#
# COMPACT_ATOMS: atom_id res chain seq x y z
N ALA A 1 3.35 -3.44 -5.39
CA ALA A 1 3.02 -3.70 -6.80
C ALA A 1 1.52 -3.59 -7.07
N GLU A 2 0.64 -4.30 -6.36
CA GLU A 2 -0.83 -4.23 -6.56
C GLU A 2 -1.40 -2.80 -6.48
N ALA A 3 -0.87 -1.96 -5.57
CA ALA A 3 -1.28 -0.57 -5.46
C ALA A 3 -1.02 0.25 -6.74
N LEU A 4 0.07 -0.05 -7.45
CA LEU A 4 0.37 0.58 -8.75
C LEU A 4 -0.70 0.19 -9.78
N ALA A 5 -1.03 -1.11 -9.86
CA ALA A 5 -2.06 -1.62 -10.76
C ALA A 5 -3.44 -0.99 -10.50
N MET A 6 -3.76 -0.71 -9.22
CA MET A 6 -5.00 0.00 -8.85
C MET A 6 -5.08 1.43 -9.40
N CYS A 7 -3.94 2.10 -9.57
CA CYS A 7 -3.89 3.48 -10.04
C CYS A 7 -4.00 3.60 -11.56
N ARG A 8 -3.73 2.52 -12.27
CA ARG A 8 -3.76 2.47 -13.73
C ARG A 8 -5.16 2.68 -14.31
N ASP A 9 -5.22 3.37 -15.44
CA ASP A 9 -6.40 3.46 -16.30
C ASP A 9 -5.98 3.53 -17.80
N ARG A 10 -6.93 3.79 -18.70
CA ARG A 10 -6.68 3.85 -20.15
C ARG A 10 -5.73 4.98 -20.58
N LYS A 11 -5.63 6.06 -19.81
CA LYS A 11 -4.85 7.26 -20.14
C LYS A 11 -3.59 7.35 -19.29
N ARG A 12 -3.60 6.75 -18.10
CA ARG A 12 -2.55 6.85 -17.09
C ARG A 12 -1.96 5.46 -16.86
N ASN A 13 -0.77 5.23 -17.37
CA ASN A 13 -0.12 3.92 -17.37
C ASN A 13 1.34 3.96 -16.92
N LYS A 14 1.78 5.08 -16.31
CA LYS A 14 3.15 5.25 -15.85
C LYS A 14 3.21 5.42 -14.35
N ALA A 15 3.95 4.56 -13.67
CA ALA A 15 4.26 4.66 -12.24
C ALA A 15 5.59 5.39 -12.05
N TYR A 16 5.61 6.36 -11.16
CA TYR A 16 6.82 7.00 -10.67
C TYR A 16 7.13 6.47 -9.28
N VAL A 17 8.29 5.83 -9.13
CA VAL A 17 8.69 5.12 -7.91
C VAL A 17 9.98 5.74 -7.38
N SER A 18 10.00 6.12 -6.12
CA SER A 18 11.20 6.64 -5.47
C SER A 18 12.35 5.63 -5.54
N ALA A 19 13.53 6.08 -5.95
CA ALA A 19 14.76 5.31 -5.85
C ALA A 19 15.20 5.07 -4.40
N CYS A 20 14.64 5.83 -3.44
CA CYS A 20 14.83 5.61 -2.00
C CYS A 20 13.93 4.51 -1.43
N ALA A 21 13.15 3.81 -2.24
CA ALA A 21 12.43 2.59 -1.82
C ALA A 21 13.39 1.39 -1.71
N GLY A 22 13.01 0.38 -0.93
CA GLY A 22 13.81 -0.83 -0.79
C GLY A 22 14.05 -1.53 -2.15
N PRO A 23 15.26 -2.02 -2.44
CA PRO A 23 15.59 -2.64 -3.73
C PRO A 23 14.63 -3.77 -4.12
N GLY A 24 14.29 -4.66 -3.19
CA GLY A 24 13.35 -5.77 -3.44
C GLY A 24 11.94 -5.28 -3.77
N VAL A 25 11.51 -4.14 -3.20
CA VAL A 25 10.23 -3.49 -3.53
C VAL A 25 10.24 -2.98 -4.96
N ILE A 26 11.33 -2.29 -5.36
CA ILE A 26 11.50 -1.76 -6.72
C ILE A 26 11.50 -2.91 -7.75
N GLU A 27 12.26 -3.99 -7.51
CA GLU A 27 12.33 -5.12 -8.43
C GLU A 27 10.98 -5.85 -8.56
N THR A 28 10.26 -6.00 -7.45
CA THR A 28 8.89 -6.55 -7.49
C THR A 28 7.96 -5.66 -8.31
N MET A 29 8.03 -4.34 -8.13
CA MET A 29 7.24 -3.39 -8.91
C MET A 29 7.58 -3.44 -10.39
N LYS A 30 8.86 -3.53 -10.76
CA LYS A 30 9.30 -3.69 -12.16
C LYS A 30 8.70 -4.95 -12.79
N THR A 31 8.76 -6.08 -12.08
CA THR A 31 8.20 -7.35 -12.54
C THR A 31 6.70 -7.24 -12.82
N TYR A 32 5.94 -6.66 -11.90
CA TYR A 32 4.50 -6.45 -12.06
C TYR A 32 4.17 -5.45 -13.19
N CYS A 33 4.93 -4.37 -13.30
CA CYS A 33 4.75 -3.40 -14.38
C CYS A 33 5.04 -4.04 -15.73
N PHE A 34 6.11 -4.82 -15.86
CA PHE A 34 6.41 -5.58 -17.06
C PHE A 34 5.25 -6.51 -17.46
N GLY A 35 4.77 -7.34 -16.52
CA GLY A 35 3.68 -8.28 -16.78
C GLY A 35 2.35 -7.63 -17.15
N SER A 36 2.10 -6.41 -16.66
CA SER A 36 0.86 -5.67 -16.94
C SER A 36 0.98 -4.67 -18.09
N GLY A 37 2.17 -4.50 -18.68
CA GLY A 37 2.43 -3.47 -19.69
C GLY A 37 2.35 -2.03 -19.14
N MET A 38 2.60 -1.85 -17.84
CA MET A 38 2.69 -0.55 -17.19
C MET A 38 4.13 -0.03 -17.25
N GLU A 39 4.34 1.24 -17.54
CA GLU A 39 5.65 1.84 -17.46
C GLU A 39 6.04 2.14 -16.01
N LEU A 40 7.32 1.97 -15.67
CA LEU A 40 7.89 2.36 -14.40
C LEU A 40 9.09 3.27 -14.61
N ALA A 41 9.03 4.46 -14.02
CA ALA A 41 10.13 5.41 -13.95
C ALA A 41 10.59 5.57 -12.51
N LEU A 42 11.90 5.60 -12.29
CA LEU A 42 12.46 5.92 -10.98
C LEU A 42 12.56 7.43 -10.81
N ILE A 43 12.14 7.92 -9.65
CA ILE A 43 12.42 9.27 -9.19
C ILE A 43 13.80 9.23 -8.53
N PRO A 44 14.80 10.03 -8.99
CA PRO A 44 16.14 10.00 -8.45
C PRO A 44 16.19 10.28 -6.95
N GLU A 45 17.25 9.81 -6.33
CA GLU A 45 17.64 10.14 -4.96
C GLU A 45 18.54 11.37 -4.96
N LYS A 46 18.37 12.22 -3.97
CA LYS A 46 19.28 13.31 -3.62
C LYS A 46 19.39 13.42 -2.11
N ASP A 47 20.59 13.36 -1.59
CA ASP A 47 20.88 13.45 -0.15
C ASP A 47 20.08 12.44 0.69
N GLY A 48 19.89 11.21 0.17
CA GLY A 48 19.16 10.13 0.81
C GLY A 48 17.63 10.32 0.79
N ARG A 49 17.08 11.22 -0.01
CA ARG A 49 15.65 11.51 -0.14
C ARG A 49 15.20 11.53 -1.59
N THR A 50 13.91 11.41 -1.79
CA THR A 50 13.27 11.46 -3.11
C THR A 50 13.37 12.86 -3.71
N ASP A 51 14.07 13.01 -4.85
CA ASP A 51 14.14 14.28 -5.59
C ASP A 51 13.06 14.35 -6.67
N LEU A 52 11.86 14.76 -6.28
CA LEU A 52 10.76 14.89 -7.23
C LEU A 52 11.01 16.03 -8.26
N SER A 53 11.89 16.98 -7.95
CA SER A 53 12.23 18.08 -8.87
C SER A 53 13.02 17.62 -10.10
N ALA A 54 13.67 16.46 -10.01
CA ALA A 54 14.44 15.85 -11.10
C ALA A 54 13.57 15.17 -12.17
N VAL A 55 12.27 15.06 -11.96
CA VAL A 55 11.34 14.43 -12.91
C VAL A 55 10.14 15.32 -13.19
N SER A 56 9.62 15.24 -14.41
CA SER A 56 8.35 15.87 -14.78
C SER A 56 7.26 14.80 -14.82
N LEU A 57 6.23 14.98 -13.99
CA LEU A 57 5.07 14.10 -14.00
C LEU A 57 4.21 14.42 -15.22
N GLY A 58 4.19 13.50 -16.19
CA GLY A 58 3.40 13.65 -17.43
C GLY A 58 1.90 13.43 -17.21
N ALA A 59 1.11 13.73 -18.23
CA ALA A 59 -0.34 13.48 -18.22
C ALA A 59 -0.68 11.98 -18.15
N ASP A 60 0.28 11.10 -18.44
CA ASP A 60 0.24 9.65 -18.36
C ASP A 60 0.60 9.09 -16.96
N ALA A 61 0.98 9.98 -16.01
CA ALA A 61 1.31 9.58 -14.65
C ALA A 61 0.09 8.96 -13.95
N ALA A 62 0.19 7.67 -13.62
CA ALA A 62 -0.83 6.94 -12.89
C ALA A 62 -0.67 7.14 -11.37
N CYS A 63 0.55 7.05 -10.88
CA CYS A 63 0.86 7.20 -9.47
C CYS A 63 2.31 7.62 -9.20
N VAL A 64 2.50 8.16 -8.00
CA VAL A 64 3.81 8.36 -7.35
C VAL A 64 3.86 7.47 -6.11
N TYR A 65 4.95 6.73 -5.93
CA TYR A 65 5.19 5.88 -4.76
C TYR A 65 6.44 6.34 -4.01
N ILE A 66 6.31 6.47 -2.69
CA ILE A 66 7.43 6.62 -1.76
C ILE A 66 7.33 5.61 -0.62
N ALA A 67 8.42 5.36 0.08
CA ALA A 67 8.45 4.64 1.35
C ALA A 67 8.65 5.63 2.51
N GLN A 68 8.02 5.37 3.66
CA GLN A 68 8.08 6.23 4.84
C GLN A 68 8.17 5.40 6.14
N PRO A 69 9.28 5.41 6.87
CA PRO A 69 10.59 5.94 6.45
C PRO A 69 11.09 5.28 5.15
N ASN A 70 12.00 5.95 4.45
CA ASN A 70 12.57 5.38 3.22
C ASN A 70 13.65 4.32 3.54
N TYR A 71 14.23 3.71 2.51
CA TYR A 71 15.22 2.63 2.66
C TYR A 71 16.48 3.04 3.44
N TYR A 72 16.84 4.32 3.40
CA TYR A 72 17.97 4.87 4.13
C TYR A 72 17.61 5.31 5.56
N GLY A 73 16.37 5.11 6.01
CA GLY A 73 15.86 5.55 7.31
C GLY A 73 15.48 7.04 7.36
N ASN A 74 15.52 7.75 6.25
CA ASN A 74 15.14 9.16 6.21
C ASN A 74 13.62 9.34 6.12
N ILE A 75 13.16 10.45 6.70
CA ILE A 75 11.77 10.89 6.61
C ILE A 75 11.62 11.76 5.35
N GLU A 76 10.74 11.35 4.46
CA GLU A 76 10.42 12.08 3.24
C GLU A 76 9.45 13.24 3.52
N ASP A 77 9.46 14.27 2.68
CA ASP A 77 8.37 15.27 2.67
C ASP A 77 7.15 14.69 1.93
N ALA A 78 6.49 13.74 2.60
CA ALA A 78 5.40 12.99 2.00
C ALA A 78 4.21 13.87 1.61
N ARG A 79 3.97 14.97 2.36
CA ARG A 79 2.88 15.91 2.05
C ARG A 79 3.16 16.67 0.75
N ALA A 80 4.33 17.26 0.60
CA ALA A 80 4.70 17.98 -0.63
C ALA A 80 4.71 17.05 -1.85
N ILE A 81 5.20 15.81 -1.69
CA ILE A 81 5.19 14.82 -2.77
C ILE A 81 3.76 14.43 -3.14
N GLY A 82 2.87 14.25 -2.16
CA GLY A 82 1.46 13.95 -2.38
C GLY A 82 0.74 15.09 -3.12
N GLU A 83 0.96 16.33 -2.71
CA GLU A 83 0.41 17.53 -3.37
C GLU A 83 0.87 17.63 -4.82
N ALA A 84 2.16 17.42 -5.09
CA ALA A 84 2.70 17.44 -6.46
C ALA A 84 2.14 16.30 -7.32
N ALA A 85 1.98 15.09 -6.77
CA ALA A 85 1.34 13.98 -7.46
C ALA A 85 -0.10 14.33 -7.86
N HIS A 86 -0.88 14.87 -6.93
CA HIS A 86 -2.27 15.28 -7.17
C HIS A 86 -2.37 16.45 -8.16
N ALA A 87 -1.47 17.42 -8.11
CA ALA A 87 -1.42 18.51 -9.08
C ALA A 87 -1.22 18.00 -10.52
N ALA A 88 -0.44 16.93 -10.71
CA ALA A 88 -0.31 16.22 -11.98
C ALA A 88 -1.51 15.29 -12.28
N GLY A 89 -2.45 15.16 -11.34
CA GLY A 89 -3.60 14.25 -11.40
C GLY A 89 -3.23 12.78 -11.23
N ALA A 90 -2.04 12.48 -10.77
CA ALA A 90 -1.60 11.13 -10.39
C ALA A 90 -2.11 10.76 -8.99
N LYS A 91 -2.13 9.46 -8.68
CA LYS A 91 -2.41 8.97 -7.33
C LYS A 91 -1.14 8.96 -6.49
N PHE A 92 -1.29 9.16 -5.18
CA PHE A 92 -0.20 9.08 -4.24
C PHE A 92 -0.28 7.79 -3.42
N ILE A 93 0.80 7.00 -3.45
CA ILE A 93 0.94 5.74 -2.72
C ILE A 93 2.07 5.87 -1.70
N MET A 94 1.78 5.57 -0.46
CA MET A 94 2.75 5.62 0.63
C MET A 94 2.99 4.21 1.19
N GLY A 95 4.22 3.73 1.07
CA GLY A 95 4.69 2.52 1.73
C GLY A 95 5.10 2.83 3.17
N CYS A 96 4.56 2.14 4.17
CA CYS A 96 4.78 2.51 5.57
C CYS A 96 5.17 1.32 6.43
N ASN A 97 6.04 1.56 7.40
CA ASN A 97 6.21 0.66 8.53
C ASN A 97 5.06 0.92 9.54
N PRO A 98 4.24 -0.08 9.90
CA PRO A 98 3.09 0.13 10.75
C PRO A 98 3.43 0.55 12.18
N ILE A 99 4.60 0.16 12.72
CA ILE A 99 5.07 0.63 14.03
C ILE A 99 5.45 2.12 13.96
N ALA A 100 6.19 2.53 12.93
CA ALA A 100 6.59 3.93 12.76
C ALA A 100 5.39 4.89 12.68
N LEU A 101 4.25 4.44 12.16
CA LEU A 101 3.01 5.23 12.11
C LEU A 101 2.45 5.63 13.49
N ALA A 102 2.92 5.00 14.59
CA ALA A 102 2.53 5.40 15.93
C ALA A 102 3.11 6.77 16.36
N VAL A 103 4.19 7.23 15.69
CA VAL A 103 4.89 8.50 15.99
C VAL A 103 5.04 9.41 14.77
N MET A 104 4.57 8.99 13.61
CA MET A 104 4.65 9.75 12.35
C MET A 104 3.28 10.21 11.88
N GLU A 105 3.26 11.17 10.96
CA GLU A 105 2.02 11.54 10.28
C GLU A 105 1.42 10.35 9.54
N THR A 106 0.10 10.21 9.65
CA THR A 106 -0.61 9.14 8.96
C THR A 106 -0.59 9.34 7.45
N PRO A 107 -0.63 8.27 6.64
CA PRO A 107 -0.74 8.39 5.19
C PRO A 107 -1.91 9.28 4.73
N ALA A 108 -3.04 9.20 5.42
CA ALA A 108 -4.21 10.05 5.13
C ALA A 108 -3.92 11.54 5.36
N ALA A 109 -3.19 11.88 6.43
CA ALA A 109 -2.80 13.27 6.72
C ALA A 109 -1.79 13.81 5.68
N CYS A 110 -0.98 12.92 5.09
CA CYS A 110 -0.08 13.23 3.98
C CYS A 110 -0.78 13.24 2.60
N GLY A 111 -2.08 12.98 2.54
CA GLY A 111 -2.85 12.96 1.30
C GLY A 111 -2.72 11.65 0.50
N ALA A 112 -2.23 10.56 1.07
CA ALA A 112 -2.12 9.31 0.34
C ALA A 112 -3.48 8.75 -0.09
N ASP A 113 -3.60 8.37 -1.36
CA ASP A 113 -4.76 7.64 -1.89
C ASP A 113 -4.73 6.17 -1.45
N ILE A 114 -3.53 5.61 -1.34
CA ILE A 114 -3.30 4.22 -0.94
C ILE A 114 -2.09 4.17 0.01
N ALA A 115 -2.24 3.46 1.12
CA ALA A 115 -1.15 3.10 2.00
C ALA A 115 -0.93 1.59 1.94
N VAL A 116 0.33 1.17 1.87
CA VAL A 116 0.72 -0.25 1.82
C VAL A 116 1.90 -0.49 2.75
N GLY A 117 2.08 -1.72 3.16
CA GLY A 117 3.24 -2.09 3.96
C GLY A 117 3.24 -3.56 4.34
N GLU A 118 4.21 -3.89 5.15
CA GLU A 118 4.40 -5.21 5.73
C GLU A 118 4.13 -5.12 7.24
N ALA A 119 3.22 -5.91 7.74
CA ALA A 119 2.79 -5.90 9.14
C ALA A 119 3.47 -6.99 9.99
N GLN A 120 4.53 -7.62 9.51
CA GLN A 120 5.35 -8.55 10.30
C GLN A 120 5.78 -7.95 11.65
N PRO A 121 6.16 -6.65 11.76
CA PRO A 121 6.51 -6.04 13.05
C PRO A 121 5.39 -6.01 14.08
N LEU A 122 4.15 -6.29 13.69
CA LEU A 122 3.01 -6.38 14.61
C LEU A 122 2.89 -7.78 15.25
N GLY A 123 3.97 -8.25 15.87
CA GLY A 123 3.98 -9.46 16.69
C GLY A 123 4.18 -10.78 15.92
N LEU A 124 4.66 -10.72 14.70
CA LEU A 124 5.06 -11.91 13.95
C LEU A 124 6.57 -12.10 14.04
N ASP A 125 7.01 -13.31 14.36
CA ASP A 125 8.43 -13.64 14.42
C ASP A 125 9.07 -13.60 13.04
N VAL A 126 10.39 -13.34 13.01
CA VAL A 126 11.19 -13.49 11.79
C VAL A 126 11.30 -14.96 11.44
N ALA A 127 10.75 -15.37 10.31
CA ALA A 127 10.59 -16.77 9.92
C ALA A 127 11.17 -17.06 8.53
N PHE A 128 12.37 -16.56 8.23
CA PHE A 128 13.15 -16.87 7.01
C PHE A 128 12.35 -16.71 5.70
N GLY A 129 11.52 -15.68 5.62
CA GLY A 129 10.76 -15.37 4.41
C GLY A 129 9.26 -15.64 4.50
N GLY A 130 8.74 -16.00 5.65
CA GLY A 130 7.29 -16.07 5.79
C GLY A 130 6.79 -17.10 6.80
N PRO A 131 5.46 -17.13 7.07
CA PRO A 131 4.47 -16.22 6.47
C PRO A 131 4.56 -14.82 7.05
N TYR A 132 4.42 -13.81 6.19
CA TYR A 132 4.34 -12.40 6.56
C TYR A 132 2.92 -11.86 6.32
N LEU A 133 2.71 -10.58 6.55
CA LEU A 133 1.38 -9.96 6.47
C LEU A 133 1.44 -8.63 5.71
N GLY A 134 1.25 -8.68 4.41
CA GLY A 134 1.03 -7.46 3.64
C GLY A 134 -0.28 -6.79 4.04
N TYR A 135 -0.29 -5.47 4.16
CA TYR A 135 -1.51 -4.70 4.38
C TYR A 135 -1.70 -3.63 3.31
N MET A 136 -2.95 -3.27 3.08
CA MET A 136 -3.34 -2.19 2.19
C MET A 136 -4.54 -1.44 2.77
N ALA A 137 -4.44 -0.12 2.78
CA ALA A 137 -5.55 0.77 3.05
C ALA A 137 -5.70 1.75 1.89
N ALA A 138 -6.92 2.12 1.55
CA ALA A 138 -7.19 2.98 0.42
C ALA A 138 -8.36 3.93 0.71
N THR A 139 -8.37 5.08 0.04
CA THR A 139 -9.49 6.00 0.09
C THR A 139 -10.76 5.38 -0.49
N LYS A 140 -11.92 5.94 -0.11
CA LYS A 140 -13.21 5.50 -0.63
C LYS A 140 -13.29 5.52 -2.17
N ALA A 141 -12.58 6.44 -2.81
CA ALA A 141 -12.51 6.52 -4.27
C ALA A 141 -11.80 5.31 -4.91
N MET A 142 -10.87 4.68 -4.18
CA MET A 142 -10.11 3.51 -4.64
C MET A 142 -10.73 2.18 -4.22
N PHE A 143 -11.77 2.19 -3.38
CA PHE A 143 -12.38 1.00 -2.79
C PHE A 143 -12.72 -0.10 -3.80
N ARG A 144 -13.32 0.25 -4.94
CA ARG A 144 -13.70 -0.73 -5.96
C ARG A 144 -12.52 -1.33 -6.71
N LYS A 145 -11.33 -0.76 -6.57
CA LYS A 145 -10.08 -1.24 -7.19
C LYS A 145 -9.22 -2.07 -6.24
N LEU A 146 -9.56 -2.14 -4.95
CA LEU A 146 -8.85 -2.99 -3.99
C LEU A 146 -8.83 -4.44 -4.47
N PRO A 147 -7.66 -5.11 -4.47
CA PRO A 147 -7.59 -6.53 -4.77
C PRO A 147 -8.19 -7.38 -3.64
N GLY A 148 -8.55 -8.62 -3.96
CA GLY A 148 -9.07 -9.57 -2.97
C GLY A 148 -10.51 -9.31 -2.53
N ARG A 149 -10.93 -10.07 -1.55
CA ARG A 149 -12.27 -10.05 -0.97
C ARG A 149 -12.38 -9.01 0.14
N ILE A 150 -13.54 -8.39 0.25
CA ILE A 150 -13.86 -7.45 1.33
C ILE A 150 -15.05 -7.99 2.08
N VAL A 151 -14.92 -8.07 3.40
CA VAL A 151 -16.01 -8.45 4.30
C VAL A 151 -16.87 -7.23 4.57
N GLY A 152 -18.17 -7.33 4.27
CA GLY A 152 -19.18 -6.33 4.60
C GLY A 152 -19.96 -6.74 5.84
N GLN A 153 -20.24 -5.78 6.71
CA GLN A 153 -21.19 -5.95 7.81
C GLN A 153 -22.61 -5.71 7.31
N THR A 154 -23.53 -6.56 7.72
CA THR A 154 -24.96 -6.49 7.38
C THR A 154 -25.80 -6.94 8.57
N HIS A 155 -27.11 -6.95 8.39
CA HIS A 155 -28.05 -7.51 9.38
C HIS A 155 -28.90 -8.59 8.69
N ASP A 156 -29.26 -9.62 9.46
CA ASP A 156 -30.22 -10.63 9.02
C ASP A 156 -31.68 -10.11 9.14
N THR A 157 -32.64 -10.95 8.80
CA THR A 157 -34.07 -10.59 8.87
C THR A 157 -34.59 -10.36 10.28
N GLU A 158 -33.84 -10.80 11.29
CA GLU A 158 -34.17 -10.64 12.71
C GLU A 158 -33.40 -9.46 13.34
N GLY A 159 -32.55 -8.76 12.56
CA GLY A 159 -31.78 -7.60 13.01
C GLY A 159 -30.43 -7.97 13.66
N ASN A 160 -30.02 -9.23 13.67
CA ASN A 160 -28.73 -9.63 14.19
C ASN A 160 -27.60 -9.22 13.22
N THR A 161 -26.46 -8.80 13.76
CA THR A 161 -25.28 -8.45 12.96
C THR A 161 -24.70 -9.71 12.32
N GLY A 162 -24.51 -9.66 11.00
CA GLY A 162 -23.87 -10.69 10.21
C GLY A 162 -22.75 -10.12 9.35
N TYR A 163 -21.94 -11.01 8.76
CA TYR A 163 -20.83 -10.65 7.89
C TYR A 163 -20.90 -11.44 6.60
N VAL A 164 -20.67 -10.75 5.48
CA VAL A 164 -20.75 -11.35 4.14
C VAL A 164 -19.52 -10.99 3.32
N LEU A 165 -19.08 -11.89 2.45
CA LEU A 165 -18.06 -11.59 1.48
C LEU A 165 -18.65 -10.72 0.37
N THR A 166 -18.00 -9.60 0.07
CA THR A 166 -18.39 -8.69 -1.00
C THR A 166 -17.29 -8.58 -2.05
N LEU A 167 -17.64 -8.05 -3.22
CA LEU A 167 -16.71 -7.80 -4.34
C LEU A 167 -15.94 -9.05 -4.80
N THR A 168 -16.51 -10.23 -4.64
CA THR A 168 -15.88 -11.53 -4.95
C THR A 168 -15.68 -11.76 -6.46
N ALA A 169 -16.51 -11.16 -7.30
CA ALA A 169 -16.50 -11.38 -8.76
C ALA A 169 -15.22 -10.88 -9.49
N ARG A 170 -14.19 -10.44 -8.78
CA ARG A 170 -12.91 -9.97 -9.33
C ARG A 170 -11.79 -11.01 -9.25
N GLU A 171 -12.03 -12.10 -8.57
CA GLU A 171 -11.01 -13.10 -8.26
C GLU A 171 -10.65 -13.96 -9.46
N GLN A 172 -9.43 -14.48 -9.45
CA GLN A 172 -8.86 -15.27 -10.53
C GLN A 172 -9.70 -16.52 -10.87
N HIS A 173 -10.22 -17.23 -9.88
CA HIS A 173 -11.03 -18.43 -10.09
C HIS A 173 -12.40 -18.13 -10.71
N ILE A 174 -12.86 -16.86 -10.68
CA ILE A 174 -14.09 -16.39 -11.34
C ILE A 174 -13.79 -15.72 -12.68
N ARG A 175 -12.84 -14.77 -12.68
CA ARG A 175 -12.53 -13.93 -13.83
C ARG A 175 -11.42 -14.49 -14.71
N ARG A 176 -10.65 -15.46 -14.23
CA ARG A 176 -9.51 -16.09 -14.93
C ARG A 176 -8.53 -15.03 -15.41
N GLU A 177 -8.22 -14.99 -16.71
CA GLU A 177 -7.29 -14.01 -17.31
C GLU A 177 -7.76 -12.54 -17.20
N LYS A 178 -9.02 -12.32 -16.86
CA LYS A 178 -9.61 -10.97 -16.66
C LYS A 178 -9.61 -10.55 -15.18
N ALA A 179 -9.01 -11.33 -14.29
CA ALA A 179 -8.92 -10.96 -12.89
C ALA A 179 -8.12 -9.67 -12.72
N SER A 180 -8.53 -8.83 -11.79
CA SER A 180 -7.81 -7.57 -11.48
C SER A 180 -6.53 -7.80 -10.69
N SER A 181 -6.38 -8.96 -10.05
CA SER A 181 -5.23 -9.36 -9.26
C SER A 181 -5.12 -10.89 -9.20
N ASN A 182 -3.90 -11.39 -9.00
CA ASN A 182 -3.61 -12.80 -8.75
C ASN A 182 -3.62 -13.18 -7.26
N ILE A 183 -4.04 -12.29 -6.37
CA ILE A 183 -4.23 -12.59 -4.95
C ILE A 183 -5.33 -13.65 -4.83
N CYS A 184 -4.96 -14.82 -4.30
CA CYS A 184 -5.85 -15.96 -4.13
C CYS A 184 -6.09 -16.29 -2.66
N SER A 185 -5.02 -16.52 -1.91
CA SER A 185 -5.04 -16.80 -0.48
C SER A 185 -4.70 -15.55 0.31
N ASN A 186 -5.12 -15.51 1.58
CA ASN A 186 -4.80 -14.44 2.49
C ASN A 186 -4.03 -14.98 3.71
N GLN A 187 -3.48 -14.07 4.50
CA GLN A 187 -2.74 -14.36 5.73
C GLN A 187 -3.63 -14.12 6.95
N ALA A 188 -4.81 -14.75 6.99
CA ALA A 188 -5.80 -14.51 8.04
C ALA A 188 -5.25 -14.78 9.45
N LEU A 189 -4.48 -15.86 9.64
CA LEU A 189 -3.85 -16.15 10.93
C LEU A 189 -2.85 -15.07 11.34
N CYS A 190 -2.02 -14.60 10.41
CA CYS A 190 -1.07 -13.49 10.65
C CYS A 190 -1.82 -12.19 10.97
N ALA A 191 -2.93 -11.91 10.27
CA ALA A 191 -3.77 -10.75 10.55
C ALA A 191 -4.40 -10.82 11.94
N PHE A 192 -4.85 -12.02 12.37
CA PHE A 192 -5.36 -12.25 13.71
C PHE A 192 -4.27 -12.04 14.76
N THR A 193 -3.08 -12.58 14.56
CA THR A 193 -1.91 -12.37 15.44
C THR A 193 -1.58 -10.88 15.60
N ALA A 194 -1.52 -10.14 14.48
CA ALA A 194 -1.31 -8.70 14.52
C ALA A 194 -2.41 -7.95 15.28
N GLY A 195 -3.67 -8.38 15.14
CA GLY A 195 -4.80 -7.83 15.89
C GLY A 195 -4.67 -8.04 17.40
N VAL A 196 -4.28 -9.25 17.82
CA VAL A 196 -4.02 -9.58 19.23
C VAL A 196 -2.85 -8.76 19.76
N TYR A 197 -1.74 -8.66 19.00
CA TYR A 197 -0.58 -7.86 19.37
C TYR A 197 -0.95 -6.39 19.58
N MET A 198 -1.66 -5.79 18.63
CA MET A 198 -2.08 -4.39 18.74
C MET A 198 -3.02 -4.17 19.93
N THR A 199 -3.90 -5.12 20.22
CA THR A 199 -4.80 -5.06 21.38
C THR A 199 -4.03 -5.15 22.70
N ALA A 200 -3.06 -6.04 22.79
CA ALA A 200 -2.23 -6.23 23.98
C ALA A 200 -1.31 -5.03 24.26
N MET A 201 -0.69 -4.47 23.21
CA MET A 201 0.20 -3.30 23.32
C MET A 201 -0.57 -2.02 23.60
N GLY A 202 -1.75 -1.87 23.02
CA GLY A 202 -2.50 -0.62 23.04
C GLY A 202 -1.76 0.54 22.36
N ALA A 203 -2.36 1.72 22.39
CA ALA A 203 -1.77 2.90 21.73
C ALA A 203 -0.44 3.30 22.36
N ASP A 204 -0.32 3.21 23.67
CA ASP A 204 0.89 3.65 24.40
C ASP A 204 2.04 2.65 24.20
N GLY A 205 1.77 1.35 24.22
CA GLY A 205 2.79 0.35 23.93
C GLY A 205 3.33 0.45 22.51
N LEU A 206 2.46 0.71 21.52
CA LEU A 206 2.91 0.93 20.14
C LEU A 206 3.77 2.21 19.99
N ARG A 207 3.39 3.30 20.68
CA ARG A 207 4.22 4.52 20.71
C ARG A 207 5.58 4.28 21.36
N GLN A 208 5.62 3.55 22.48
CA GLN A 208 6.88 3.20 23.13
C GLN A 208 7.76 2.34 22.22
N ALA A 209 7.19 1.34 21.56
CA ALA A 209 7.93 0.52 20.60
C ALA A 209 8.48 1.32 19.41
N ALA A 210 7.73 2.32 18.95
CA ALA A 210 8.15 3.19 17.84
C ALA A 210 9.22 4.22 18.24
N ALA A 211 9.34 4.53 19.54
CA ALA A 211 10.30 5.51 20.08
C ALA A 211 11.67 4.90 20.41
N LEU A 212 11.82 3.58 20.37
CA LEU A 212 13.09 2.86 20.55
C LEU A 212 13.94 2.87 19.29
#